data_2b9ee9ea195dd34d510bad21e5fd1d5e
#
_entry.id   2b9ee9ea195dd34d510bad21e5fd1d5e
#
_cell.length_a   1.000
_cell.length_b   1.000
_cell.length_c   1.000
_cell.angle_alpha   90.00
_cell.angle_beta   90.00
_cell.angle_gamma   90.00
#
_symmetry.space_group_name_H-M   'P 1'
#
loop_
_entity.id
_entity.type
_entity.pdbx_description
1 polymer ?
#
loop_
_entity_poly.entity_id
_entity_poly.type
_entity_poly.pdbx_seq_one_letter_code
_entity_poly.pdbx_strand_id
1 'polypeptide(L)'
;MGKLKILNQKIPLVGNTVINKNLDFTEVIFYKDDFMYSLGNNVFVDTETGEIIKNDVDRSRKLIQEGDILRPLADTVTIESIKKTIFNSAKRAKDNYFGYAYNNRWDYFLTLTFNPQKYDTSDANLKYLWSIFRKKIQYIEPKVKILCVPERHKSGVLHFHCLIGDINLDKYLVPAINPHTGKQIKSRKYNSLIYNIKLWSYGYSTVAKIDNSKTSQEIVANYLIKYVGKDTSIGYNQKKYYRTNNLDFKNKEAVRLTENQKQELINSLLAVNVKETDKFIVYRIYDK
;
A
#
# COMPACT_ATOMS: atom_id res chain seq x y z
N MET A 1 -42.93 4.86 0.02
CA MET A 1 -41.62 4.49 0.55
C MET A 1 -40.96 3.56 -0.46
N GLY A 2 -40.01 4.08 -1.24
CA GLY A 2 -39.34 3.31 -2.29
C GLY A 2 -38.59 2.12 -1.70
N LYS A 3 -38.68 0.98 -2.35
CA LYS A 3 -37.91 -0.23 -1.97
C LYS A 3 -36.45 -0.06 -2.42
N LEU A 4 -35.54 0.13 -1.49
CA LEU A 4 -34.10 0.03 -1.75
C LEU A 4 -33.75 -1.40 -2.13
N LYS A 5 -33.27 -1.62 -3.34
CA LYS A 5 -32.78 -2.92 -3.80
C LYS A 5 -31.28 -2.97 -3.62
N ILE A 6 -30.76 -3.91 -2.82
CA ILE A 6 -29.33 -4.19 -2.81
C ILE A 6 -29.02 -4.84 -4.14
N LEU A 7 -28.26 -4.15 -4.98
CA LEU A 7 -27.61 -4.78 -6.09
C LEU A 7 -26.28 -5.34 -5.59
N ASN A 8 -26.24 -6.64 -5.26
CA ASN A 8 -24.99 -7.36 -5.07
C ASN A 8 -24.17 -7.50 -6.37
N GLN A 9 -24.67 -6.98 -7.46
CA GLN A 9 -23.95 -6.80 -8.70
C GLN A 9 -23.22 -5.47 -8.65
N LYS A 10 -21.90 -5.53 -8.83
CA LYS A 10 -21.09 -4.35 -9.11
C LYS A 10 -21.71 -3.65 -10.31
N ILE A 11 -22.31 -2.49 -10.12
CA ILE A 11 -22.78 -1.69 -11.25
C ILE A 11 -21.54 -1.29 -12.04
N PRO A 12 -21.34 -1.81 -13.24
CA PRO A 12 -20.19 -1.43 -14.05
C PRO A 12 -20.42 -0.01 -14.55
N LEU A 13 -19.57 0.89 -14.12
CA LEU A 13 -19.49 2.23 -14.69
C LEU A 13 -18.38 2.24 -15.73
N VAL A 14 -18.61 2.97 -16.80
CA VAL A 14 -17.60 3.16 -17.85
C VAL A 14 -16.80 4.40 -17.57
N GLY A 15 -15.50 4.28 -17.53
CA GLY A 15 -14.57 5.38 -17.33
C GLY A 15 -13.40 5.32 -18.31
N ASN A 16 -12.74 6.44 -18.53
CA ASN A 16 -11.53 6.53 -19.33
C ASN A 16 -10.43 7.34 -18.64
N THR A 17 -10.71 7.84 -17.45
CA THR A 17 -9.77 8.67 -16.70
C THR A 17 -9.78 8.29 -15.23
N VAL A 18 -8.60 8.23 -14.63
CA VAL A 18 -8.40 8.03 -13.18
C VAL A 18 -7.57 9.17 -12.63
N ILE A 19 -8.04 9.78 -11.57
CA ILE A 19 -7.34 10.83 -10.83
C ILE A 19 -6.95 10.27 -9.47
N ASN A 20 -5.65 10.19 -9.19
CA ASN A 20 -5.10 9.79 -7.90
C ASN A 20 -4.52 11.02 -7.21
N LYS A 21 -5.16 11.50 -6.15
CA LYS A 21 -4.64 12.58 -5.32
C LYS A 21 -3.75 11.99 -4.21
N ASN A 22 -2.49 12.33 -4.23
CA ASN A 22 -1.48 11.96 -3.23
C ASN A 22 -1.03 13.20 -2.46
N LEU A 23 -0.23 13.02 -1.42
CA LEU A 23 0.19 14.11 -0.54
C LEU A 23 1.00 15.21 -1.25
N ASP A 24 1.89 14.82 -2.16
CA ASP A 24 2.84 15.75 -2.83
C ASP A 24 2.58 15.89 -4.33
N PHE A 25 1.67 15.12 -4.89
CA PHE A 25 1.40 15.12 -6.32
C PHE A 25 0.03 14.54 -6.65
N THR A 26 -0.50 14.95 -7.78
CA THR A 26 -1.69 14.35 -8.39
C THR A 26 -1.26 13.57 -9.65
N GLU A 27 -1.76 12.34 -9.79
CA GLU A 27 -1.64 11.59 -11.03
C GLU A 27 -2.97 11.60 -11.78
N VAL A 28 -2.93 12.02 -13.03
CA VAL A 28 -4.05 11.90 -13.96
C VAL A 28 -3.68 10.85 -15.01
N ILE A 29 -4.48 9.80 -15.10
CA ILE A 29 -4.25 8.67 -15.99
C ILE A 29 -5.37 8.65 -17.02
N PHE A 30 -5.05 8.98 -18.27
CA PHE A 30 -5.95 8.84 -19.41
C PHE A 30 -5.76 7.47 -20.04
N TYR A 31 -6.78 6.66 -20.06
CA TYR A 31 -6.78 5.37 -20.75
C TYR A 31 -7.17 5.59 -22.22
N LYS A 32 -6.49 4.90 -23.13
CA LYS A 32 -6.77 4.92 -24.59
C LYS A 32 -8.10 4.26 -24.90
N ASP A 33 -8.45 3.23 -24.12
CA ASP A 33 -9.74 2.54 -24.18
C ASP A 33 -10.57 2.81 -22.94
N ASP A 34 -11.88 2.79 -23.09
CA ASP A 34 -12.79 2.83 -21.95
C ASP A 34 -12.58 1.60 -21.07
N PHE A 35 -12.65 1.78 -19.77
CA PHE A 35 -12.57 0.70 -18.81
C PHE A 35 -13.81 0.64 -17.93
N MET A 36 -14.12 -0.56 -17.48
CA MET A 36 -15.19 -0.75 -16.51
C MET A 36 -14.66 -0.65 -15.10
N TYR A 37 -15.32 0.12 -14.24
CA TYR A 37 -15.00 0.20 -12.82
C TYR A 37 -16.26 0.00 -11.97
N SER A 38 -16.10 -0.39 -10.72
CA SER A 38 -17.23 -0.52 -9.81
C SER A 38 -17.07 0.40 -8.62
N LEU A 39 -18.17 0.97 -8.17
CA LEU A 39 -18.21 1.86 -7.00
C LEU A 39 -17.99 1.13 -5.66
N GLY A 40 -17.68 -0.16 -5.68
CA GLY A 40 -17.46 -0.99 -4.49
C GLY A 40 -18.66 -1.89 -4.15
N ASN A 41 -18.56 -2.63 -3.04
CA ASN A 41 -19.53 -3.68 -2.68
C ASN A 41 -20.77 -3.14 -1.95
N ASN A 42 -20.88 -1.85 -1.66
CA ASN A 42 -21.96 -1.25 -0.87
C ASN A 42 -22.60 -0.09 -1.63
N VAL A 43 -23.04 -0.35 -2.85
CA VAL A 43 -23.78 0.63 -3.66
C VAL A 43 -25.25 0.28 -3.64
N PHE A 44 -26.06 1.22 -3.20
CA PHE A 44 -27.53 1.11 -3.21
C PHE A 44 -28.05 1.97 -4.36
N VAL A 45 -29.07 1.47 -5.03
CA VAL A 45 -29.82 2.25 -6.02
C VAL A 45 -31.23 2.40 -5.48
N ASP A 46 -31.71 3.63 -5.40
CA ASP A 46 -33.11 3.88 -5.20
C ASP A 46 -33.88 3.46 -6.46
N THR A 47 -34.81 2.53 -6.31
CA THR A 47 -35.53 1.93 -7.45
C THR A 47 -36.63 2.84 -8.02
N GLU A 48 -36.99 3.92 -7.33
CA GLU A 48 -37.97 4.91 -7.82
C GLU A 48 -37.28 6.06 -8.53
N THR A 49 -36.14 6.54 -7.99
CA THR A 49 -35.42 7.69 -8.54
C THR A 49 -34.27 7.33 -9.44
N GLY A 50 -33.77 6.09 -9.37
CA GLY A 50 -32.51 5.65 -10.02
C GLY A 50 -31.25 6.23 -9.37
N GLU A 51 -31.38 6.93 -8.24
CA GLU A 51 -30.26 7.59 -7.58
C GLU A 51 -29.31 6.59 -6.92
N ILE A 52 -27.99 6.79 -7.10
CA ILE A 52 -26.95 5.94 -6.54
C ILE A 52 -26.56 6.48 -5.16
N ILE A 53 -26.89 5.72 -4.11
CA ILE A 53 -26.56 6.06 -2.73
C ILE A 53 -25.28 5.31 -2.32
N LYS A 54 -24.22 6.05 -2.05
CA LYS A 54 -22.93 5.46 -1.61
C LYS A 54 -22.91 5.33 -0.09
N ASN A 55 -22.42 4.13 0.38
CA ASN A 55 -21.95 3.89 1.75
C ASN A 55 -22.89 4.28 2.91
N ASP A 56 -23.98 3.60 3.05
CA ASP A 56 -24.66 3.51 4.35
C ASP A 56 -24.33 2.14 4.99
N VAL A 57 -23.29 2.11 5.84
CA VAL A 57 -22.80 0.88 6.52
C VAL A 57 -23.89 0.30 7.44
N ASP A 58 -24.74 1.13 8.02
CA ASP A 58 -25.79 0.67 8.93
C ASP A 58 -26.99 0.12 8.18
N ARG A 59 -27.34 0.67 7.03
CA ARG A 59 -28.34 0.11 6.13
C ARG A 59 -27.88 -1.21 5.52
N SER A 60 -26.60 -1.35 5.13
CA SER A 60 -26.06 -2.60 4.59
C SER A 60 -26.12 -3.75 5.61
N ARG A 61 -25.87 -3.48 6.90
CA ARG A 61 -25.99 -4.49 7.97
C ARG A 61 -27.43 -4.98 8.18
N LYS A 62 -28.39 -4.08 8.11
CA LYS A 62 -29.80 -4.39 8.27
C LYS A 62 -30.35 -5.28 7.15
N LEU A 63 -29.93 -5.04 5.91
CA LEU A 63 -30.35 -5.78 4.72
C LEU A 63 -29.67 -7.16 4.61
N ILE A 64 -28.44 -7.32 5.13
CA ILE A 64 -27.75 -8.62 5.25
C ILE A 64 -28.47 -9.54 6.24
N GLN A 65 -29.11 -8.99 7.28
CA GLN A 65 -29.89 -9.76 8.26
C GLN A 65 -31.24 -10.24 7.74
N GLU A 66 -31.76 -9.63 6.69
CA GLU A 66 -33.07 -9.96 6.10
C GLU A 66 -33.04 -11.04 5.00
N GLY A 67 -31.89 -11.64 4.72
CA GLY A 67 -31.81 -12.94 4.04
C GLY A 67 -31.80 -12.97 2.50
N ASP A 68 -31.73 -11.83 1.80
CA ASP A 68 -31.79 -11.76 0.33
C ASP A 68 -30.45 -11.96 -0.41
N ILE A 69 -29.54 -12.78 0.10
CA ILE A 69 -28.25 -13.04 -0.57
C ILE A 69 -28.23 -14.41 -1.21
N LEU A 70 -28.56 -14.50 -2.48
CA LEU A 70 -28.20 -15.63 -3.33
C LEU A 70 -26.67 -15.64 -3.52
N ARG A 71 -25.95 -16.57 -2.89
CA ARG A 71 -24.54 -16.85 -3.19
C ARG A 71 -24.47 -17.51 -4.56
N PRO A 72 -23.62 -17.04 -5.48
CA PRO A 72 -23.36 -17.80 -6.70
C PRO A 72 -22.75 -19.16 -6.34
N LEU A 73 -23.21 -20.21 -7.01
CA LEU A 73 -22.59 -21.55 -6.96
C LEU A 73 -21.10 -21.41 -7.30
N ALA A 74 -20.25 -22.08 -6.53
CA ALA A 74 -18.82 -22.06 -6.73
C ALA A 74 -18.46 -22.61 -8.10
N ASP A 75 -18.02 -21.76 -9.01
CA ASP A 75 -17.42 -22.14 -10.27
C ASP A 75 -16.22 -23.05 -10.01
N THR A 76 -16.02 -24.04 -10.84
CA THR A 76 -14.91 -24.99 -10.77
C THR A 76 -13.60 -24.21 -10.73
N VAL A 77 -12.86 -24.26 -9.60
CA VAL A 77 -11.63 -23.52 -9.40
C VAL A 77 -10.53 -24.18 -10.23
N THR A 78 -10.16 -23.58 -11.36
CA THR A 78 -9.06 -24.03 -12.21
C THR A 78 -7.71 -23.50 -11.72
N ILE A 79 -6.61 -24.21 -12.05
CA ILE A 79 -5.23 -23.74 -11.75
C ILE A 79 -4.99 -22.35 -12.34
N GLU A 80 -5.55 -22.08 -13.51
CA GLU A 80 -5.43 -20.76 -14.17
C GLU A 80 -6.17 -19.67 -13.41
N SER A 81 -7.36 -19.94 -12.88
CA SER A 81 -8.12 -19.01 -12.04
C SER A 81 -7.38 -18.69 -10.76
N ILE A 82 -6.71 -19.68 -10.14
CA ILE A 82 -5.86 -19.49 -8.97
C ILE A 82 -4.66 -18.57 -9.29
N LYS A 83 -3.92 -18.84 -10.38
CA LYS A 83 -2.79 -18.01 -10.83
C LYS A 83 -3.22 -16.57 -11.08
N LYS A 84 -4.35 -16.36 -11.78
CA LYS A 84 -4.94 -15.04 -12.05
C LYS A 84 -5.30 -14.32 -10.73
N THR A 85 -5.88 -15.04 -9.78
CA THR A 85 -6.24 -14.49 -8.47
C THR A 85 -5.01 -14.07 -7.66
N ILE A 86 -3.94 -14.89 -7.64
CA ILE A 86 -2.66 -14.55 -6.99
C ILE A 86 -2.05 -13.31 -7.62
N PHE A 87 -1.99 -13.25 -8.97
CA PHE A 87 -1.46 -12.10 -9.70
C PHE A 87 -2.26 -10.82 -9.40
N ASN A 88 -3.58 -10.87 -9.46
CA ASN A 88 -4.45 -9.73 -9.17
C ASN A 88 -4.35 -9.28 -7.69
N SER A 89 -4.17 -10.23 -6.76
CA SER A 89 -3.94 -9.93 -5.35
C SER A 89 -2.61 -9.21 -5.14
N ALA A 90 -1.55 -9.65 -5.81
CA ALA A 90 -0.24 -8.99 -5.74
C ALA A 90 -0.28 -7.58 -6.34
N LYS A 91 -0.95 -7.40 -7.48
CA LYS A 91 -1.14 -6.09 -8.12
C LYS A 91 -1.89 -5.12 -7.19
N ARG A 92 -3.01 -5.56 -6.60
CA ARG A 92 -3.77 -4.75 -5.63
C ARG A 92 -2.95 -4.41 -4.38
N ALA A 93 -2.16 -5.36 -3.88
CA ALA A 93 -1.29 -5.12 -2.73
C ALA A 93 -0.23 -4.05 -3.04
N LYS A 94 0.37 -4.06 -4.23
CA LYS A 94 1.30 -3.01 -4.70
C LYS A 94 0.63 -1.64 -4.78
N ASP A 95 -0.54 -1.56 -5.40
CA ASP A 95 -1.29 -0.31 -5.55
C ASP A 95 -1.69 0.27 -4.19
N ASN A 96 -2.16 -0.57 -3.27
CA ASN A 96 -2.50 -0.16 -1.92
C ASN A 96 -1.26 0.26 -1.12
N TYR A 97 -0.17 -0.50 -1.21
CA TYR A 97 1.08 -0.13 -0.56
C TYR A 97 1.56 1.25 -1.03
N PHE A 98 1.55 1.46 -2.35
CA PHE A 98 1.90 2.74 -2.97
C PHE A 98 1.01 3.87 -2.43
N GLY A 99 -0.32 3.65 -2.37
CA GLY A 99 -1.27 4.61 -1.83
C GLY A 99 -0.98 5.00 -0.38
N TYR A 100 -0.50 4.09 0.47
CA TYR A 100 -0.07 4.41 1.84
C TYR A 100 1.32 5.06 1.87
N ALA A 101 2.28 4.54 1.11
CA ALA A 101 3.66 5.01 1.16
C ALA A 101 3.80 6.49 0.77
N TYR A 102 3.01 6.93 -0.23
CA TYR A 102 3.06 8.31 -0.74
C TYR A 102 2.13 9.30 -0.02
N ASN A 103 1.22 8.82 0.81
CA ASN A 103 0.29 9.71 1.53
C ASN A 103 0.65 9.90 3.00
N ASN A 104 1.84 9.45 3.39
CA ASN A 104 2.35 9.63 4.75
C ASN A 104 3.80 10.11 4.71
N ARG A 105 4.23 10.75 5.80
CA ARG A 105 5.63 11.13 6.03
C ARG A 105 6.32 10.05 6.84
N TRP A 106 7.61 9.85 6.54
CA TRP A 106 8.43 8.80 7.12
C TRP A 106 9.73 9.38 7.67
N ASP A 107 10.03 9.05 8.93
CA ASP A 107 11.23 9.50 9.61
C ASP A 107 12.38 8.51 9.49
N TYR A 108 12.04 7.21 9.41
CA TYR A 108 13.02 6.14 9.41
C TYR A 108 12.66 5.03 8.41
N PHE A 109 13.72 4.51 7.77
CA PHE A 109 13.68 3.27 7.03
C PHE A 109 14.44 2.20 7.81
N LEU A 110 13.77 1.09 8.13
CA LEU A 110 14.36 -0.03 8.88
C LEU A 110 14.43 -1.29 8.02
N THR A 111 15.51 -2.04 8.19
CA THR A 111 15.57 -3.45 7.81
C THR A 111 15.86 -4.28 9.05
N LEU A 112 14.97 -5.22 9.36
CA LEU A 112 15.05 -6.09 10.53
C LEU A 112 15.33 -7.52 10.07
N THR A 113 16.46 -8.07 10.52
CA THR A 113 16.95 -9.40 10.17
C THR A 113 16.95 -10.26 11.41
N PHE A 114 16.50 -11.50 11.32
CA PHE A 114 16.53 -12.45 12.43
C PHE A 114 17.85 -13.22 12.46
N ASN A 115 18.28 -13.62 13.66
CA ASN A 115 19.41 -14.51 13.84
C ASN A 115 18.92 -15.97 13.81
N PRO A 116 19.21 -16.74 12.73
CA PRO A 116 18.71 -18.10 12.58
C PRO A 116 19.35 -19.12 13.55
N GLN A 117 20.46 -18.74 14.20
CA GLN A 117 21.10 -19.59 15.22
C GLN A 117 20.43 -19.48 16.59
N LYS A 118 19.67 -18.40 16.84
CA LYS A 118 19.05 -18.12 18.14
C LYS A 118 17.54 -18.27 18.14
N TYR A 119 16.90 -18.17 16.97
CA TYR A 119 15.44 -18.14 16.87
C TYR A 119 14.95 -19.11 15.82
N ASP A 120 13.83 -19.75 16.10
CA ASP A 120 13.09 -20.53 15.12
C ASP A 120 12.72 -19.64 13.93
N THR A 121 13.10 -20.08 12.73
CA THR A 121 12.91 -19.35 11.46
C THR A 121 11.59 -19.68 10.78
N SER A 122 10.67 -20.39 11.46
CA SER A 122 9.31 -20.57 10.95
C SER A 122 8.62 -19.22 10.76
N ASP A 123 7.86 -19.08 9.70
CA ASP A 123 7.14 -17.84 9.40
C ASP A 123 6.22 -17.40 10.54
N ALA A 124 5.62 -18.35 11.23
CA ALA A 124 4.74 -18.08 12.38
C ALA A 124 5.50 -17.39 13.51
N ASN A 125 6.68 -17.94 13.88
CA ASN A 125 7.51 -17.40 14.95
C ASN A 125 8.07 -16.03 14.55
N LEU A 126 8.60 -15.88 13.34
CA LEU A 126 9.16 -14.59 12.88
C LEU A 126 8.08 -13.49 12.83
N LYS A 127 6.86 -13.82 12.40
CA LYS A 127 5.72 -12.89 12.44
C LYS A 127 5.30 -12.54 13.87
N TYR A 128 5.39 -13.48 14.79
CA TYR A 128 5.14 -13.23 16.22
C TYR A 128 6.18 -12.27 16.81
N LEU A 129 7.48 -12.52 16.59
CA LEU A 129 8.56 -11.64 17.06
C LEU A 129 8.47 -10.23 16.47
N TRP A 130 8.12 -10.12 15.17
CA TRP A 130 7.78 -8.85 14.55
C TRP A 130 6.63 -8.15 15.26
N SER A 131 5.59 -8.88 15.64
CA SER A 131 4.42 -8.30 16.33
C SER A 131 4.79 -7.74 17.71
N ILE A 132 5.71 -8.39 18.43
CA ILE A 132 6.24 -7.89 19.71
C ILE A 132 7.01 -6.58 19.49
N PHE A 133 7.91 -6.54 18.51
CA PHE A 133 8.64 -5.33 18.18
C PHE A 133 7.69 -4.16 17.84
N ARG A 134 6.71 -4.42 16.98
CA ARG A 134 5.69 -3.42 16.63
C ARG A 134 4.96 -2.88 17.86
N LYS A 135 4.56 -3.76 18.78
CA LYS A 135 3.89 -3.35 20.03
C LYS A 135 4.82 -2.49 20.91
N LYS A 136 6.13 -2.80 20.98
CA LYS A 136 7.09 -1.96 21.71
C LYS A 136 7.16 -0.55 21.14
N ILE A 137 7.21 -0.42 19.80
CA ILE A 137 7.21 0.89 19.14
C ILE A 137 5.89 1.64 19.40
N GLN A 138 4.75 0.96 19.30
CA GLN A 138 3.44 1.56 19.56
C GLN A 138 3.24 1.94 21.06
N TYR A 139 3.91 1.24 21.97
CA TYR A 139 3.92 1.62 23.39
C TYR A 139 4.70 2.92 23.64
N ILE A 140 5.80 3.13 22.89
CA ILE A 140 6.61 4.36 22.96
C ILE A 140 5.83 5.54 22.36
N GLU A 141 5.19 5.34 21.22
CA GLU A 141 4.39 6.35 20.53
C GLU A 141 3.10 5.70 19.97
N PRO A 142 1.96 5.88 20.67
CA PRO A 142 0.69 5.28 20.23
C PRO A 142 0.21 5.72 18.86
N LYS A 143 0.60 6.93 18.42
CA LYS A 143 0.23 7.48 17.11
C LYS A 143 1.23 7.15 16.00
N VAL A 144 2.25 6.34 16.30
CA VAL A 144 3.28 5.98 15.31
C VAL A 144 2.65 5.41 14.03
N LYS A 145 3.17 5.86 12.91
CA LYS A 145 2.85 5.32 11.58
C LYS A 145 3.86 4.24 11.21
N ILE A 146 3.38 3.06 10.84
CA ILE A 146 4.21 1.93 10.42
C ILE A 146 3.65 1.34 9.14
N LEU A 147 4.50 1.20 8.13
CA LEU A 147 4.23 0.47 6.90
C LEU A 147 5.40 -0.48 6.64
N CYS A 148 5.14 -1.79 6.58
CA CYS A 148 6.17 -2.81 6.60
C CYS A 148 5.92 -3.90 5.57
N VAL A 149 6.97 -4.32 4.86
CA VAL A 149 6.93 -5.40 3.87
C VAL A 149 7.82 -6.54 4.33
N PRO A 150 7.30 -7.76 4.46
CA PRO A 150 8.12 -8.95 4.63
C PRO A 150 8.80 -9.29 3.29
N GLU A 151 10.07 -9.64 3.34
CA GLU A 151 10.82 -10.17 2.20
C GLU A 151 11.54 -11.45 2.63
N ARG A 152 11.44 -12.51 1.82
CA ARG A 152 12.23 -13.71 2.04
C ARG A 152 13.62 -13.52 1.43
N HIS A 153 14.63 -13.58 2.26
CA HIS A 153 16.04 -13.54 1.83
C HIS A 153 16.39 -14.81 1.05
N LYS A 154 17.48 -14.78 0.32
CA LYS A 154 18.01 -15.97 -0.40
C LYS A 154 18.26 -17.19 0.52
N SER A 155 18.53 -16.96 1.79
CA SER A 155 18.66 -18.00 2.82
C SER A 155 17.32 -18.61 3.28
N GLY A 156 16.20 -18.14 2.77
CA GLY A 156 14.86 -18.58 3.18
C GLY A 156 14.27 -17.84 4.39
N VAL A 157 15.07 -17.07 5.13
CA VAL A 157 14.64 -16.35 6.33
C VAL A 157 13.89 -15.07 5.95
N LEU A 158 12.77 -14.76 6.64
CA LEU A 158 12.05 -13.51 6.47
C LEU A 158 12.87 -12.33 7.00
N HIS A 159 12.90 -11.25 6.23
CA HIS A 159 13.31 -9.93 6.63
C HIS A 159 12.10 -9.00 6.63
N PHE A 160 12.13 -7.97 7.46
CA PHE A 160 11.10 -6.96 7.48
C PHE A 160 11.68 -5.60 7.11
N HIS A 161 11.16 -5.02 6.04
CA HIS A 161 11.50 -3.67 5.60
C HIS A 161 10.37 -2.73 6.01
N CYS A 162 10.66 -1.74 6.84
CA CYS A 162 9.65 -0.90 7.46
C CYS A 162 9.93 0.58 7.21
N LEU A 163 8.87 1.32 6.89
CA LEU A 163 8.81 2.77 7.02
C LEU A 163 8.16 3.08 8.36
N ILE A 164 8.76 3.97 9.13
CA ILE A 164 8.24 4.42 10.42
C ILE A 164 8.22 5.95 10.42
N GLY A 165 7.07 6.53 10.79
CA GLY A 165 6.85 7.96 10.86
C GLY A 165 6.13 8.36 12.14
N ASP A 166 6.11 9.66 12.41
CA ASP A 166 5.49 10.30 13.57
C ASP A 166 6.08 9.79 14.89
N ILE A 167 7.40 9.57 14.96
CA ILE A 167 8.10 9.13 16.18
C ILE A 167 9.57 9.59 16.16
N ASN A 168 10.11 9.90 17.34
CA ASN A 168 11.55 10.09 17.50
C ASN A 168 12.19 8.85 18.16
N LEU A 169 13.00 8.13 17.37
CA LEU A 169 13.72 6.92 17.80
C LEU A 169 15.18 7.18 18.19
N ASP A 170 15.68 8.40 18.16
CA ASP A 170 17.11 8.74 18.29
C ASP A 170 17.77 8.15 19.53
N LYS A 171 17.11 8.18 20.69
CA LYS A 171 17.61 7.59 21.94
C LYS A 171 17.79 6.07 21.91
N TYR A 172 17.17 5.40 20.95
CA TYR A 172 17.27 3.96 20.75
C TYR A 172 18.24 3.57 19.62
N LEU A 173 18.79 4.57 18.92
CA LEU A 173 19.74 4.32 17.83
C LEU A 173 21.17 4.25 18.35
N VAL A 174 21.96 3.36 17.78
CA VAL A 174 23.40 3.28 17.94
C VAL A 174 24.06 3.22 16.57
N PRO A 175 25.22 3.87 16.35
CA PRO A 175 25.93 3.81 15.08
C PRO A 175 26.17 2.36 14.65
N ALA A 176 25.86 2.02 13.41
CA ALA A 176 26.25 0.74 12.84
C ALA A 176 27.71 0.83 12.39
N ILE A 177 28.58 0.09 13.04
CA ILE A 177 30.04 0.13 12.79
C ILE A 177 30.42 -1.02 11.87
N ASN A 178 31.22 -0.73 10.85
CA ASN A 178 31.86 -1.75 10.02
C ASN A 178 33.00 -2.43 10.83
N PRO A 179 32.93 -3.74 11.08
CA PRO A 179 33.90 -4.43 11.93
C PRO A 179 35.33 -4.43 11.36
N HIS A 180 35.49 -4.29 10.04
CA HIS A 180 36.80 -4.29 9.40
C HIS A 180 37.48 -2.92 9.39
N THR A 181 36.69 -1.83 9.35
CA THR A 181 37.24 -0.47 9.23
C THR A 181 37.08 0.37 10.48
N GLY A 182 36.28 -0.07 11.47
CA GLY A 182 35.93 0.69 12.65
C GLY A 182 35.09 1.95 12.38
N LYS A 183 34.73 2.22 11.13
CA LYS A 183 33.98 3.42 10.75
C LYS A 183 32.48 3.14 10.71
N GLN A 184 31.68 4.18 10.97
CA GLN A 184 30.23 4.07 10.83
C GLN A 184 29.85 3.80 9.36
N ILE A 185 28.93 2.86 9.18
CA ILE A 185 28.41 2.49 7.85
C ILE A 185 27.60 3.66 7.29
N LYS A 186 27.81 3.98 6.01
CA LYS A 186 27.05 4.96 5.25
C LYS A 186 26.31 4.28 4.11
N SER A 187 25.03 4.54 3.97
CA SER A 187 24.25 4.09 2.82
C SER A 187 24.61 4.92 1.59
N ARG A 188 25.13 4.26 0.56
CA ARG A 188 25.35 4.94 -0.74
C ARG A 188 24.04 5.41 -1.37
N LYS A 189 22.97 4.67 -1.15
CA LYS A 189 21.68 4.91 -1.79
C LYS A 189 20.94 6.12 -1.19
N TYR A 190 20.99 6.26 0.14
CA TYR A 190 20.26 7.31 0.87
C TYR A 190 21.19 8.43 1.32
N ASN A 191 22.47 8.37 0.97
CA ASN A 191 23.51 9.29 1.43
C ASN A 191 23.47 9.59 2.94
N SER A 192 22.98 8.63 3.73
CA SER A 192 22.74 8.76 5.16
C SER A 192 23.59 7.78 5.97
N LEU A 193 23.89 8.15 7.22
CA LEU A 193 24.52 7.25 8.18
C LEU A 193 23.55 6.14 8.58
N ILE A 194 24.09 4.94 8.77
CA ILE A 194 23.31 3.78 9.20
C ILE A 194 23.46 3.57 10.69
N TYR A 195 22.37 3.22 11.33
CA TYR A 195 22.27 2.91 12.74
C TYR A 195 21.73 1.48 12.93
N ASN A 196 21.92 0.94 14.13
CA ASN A 196 21.17 -0.21 14.64
C ASN A 196 20.15 0.30 15.66
N ILE A 197 19.04 -0.40 15.85
CA ILE A 197 18.03 -0.04 16.84
C ILE A 197 18.06 -1.01 18.03
N LYS A 198 18.29 -0.50 19.24
CA LYS A 198 18.37 -1.29 20.48
C LYS A 198 17.08 -2.04 20.81
N LEU A 199 15.95 -1.57 20.32
CA LEU A 199 14.64 -2.20 20.55
C LEU A 199 14.49 -3.54 19.81
N TRP A 200 15.32 -3.77 18.76
CA TRP A 200 15.35 -5.03 18.02
C TRP A 200 16.39 -5.97 18.61
N SER A 201 15.94 -6.94 19.39
CA SER A 201 16.82 -7.93 20.06
C SER A 201 16.89 -9.29 19.36
N TYR A 202 16.20 -9.44 18.22
CA TYR A 202 16.03 -10.76 17.56
C TYR A 202 17.05 -11.02 16.46
N GLY A 203 17.97 -10.11 16.24
CA GLY A 203 19.03 -10.24 15.24
C GLY A 203 19.62 -8.89 14.86
N TYR A 204 20.04 -8.75 13.60
CA TYR A 204 20.63 -7.52 13.09
C TYR A 204 19.57 -6.55 12.61
N SER A 205 19.82 -5.26 12.79
CA SER A 205 18.95 -4.21 12.27
C SER A 205 19.75 -3.13 11.56
N THR A 206 19.20 -2.54 10.53
CA THR A 206 19.69 -1.30 9.94
C THR A 206 18.62 -0.26 9.97
N VAL A 207 18.99 0.98 10.33
CA VAL A 207 18.10 2.13 10.36
C VAL A 207 18.77 3.26 9.59
N ALA A 208 18.09 3.79 8.60
CA ALA A 208 18.43 5.03 7.92
C ALA A 208 17.41 6.10 8.31
N LYS A 209 17.88 7.29 8.68
CA LYS A 209 17.01 8.45 8.85
C LYS A 209 16.62 8.98 7.47
N ILE A 210 15.38 9.37 7.33
CA ILE A 210 14.80 9.93 6.11
C ILE A 210 14.59 11.42 6.39
N ASP A 211 15.06 12.27 5.50
CA ASP A 211 14.75 13.69 5.58
C ASP A 211 13.35 13.99 5.04
N ASN A 212 12.83 15.18 5.36
CA ASN A 212 11.48 15.58 4.97
C ASN A 212 11.38 16.09 3.52
N SER A 213 12.46 16.00 2.73
CA SER A 213 12.38 16.38 1.32
C SER A 213 11.47 15.46 0.53
N LYS A 214 10.71 16.02 -0.41
CA LYS A 214 9.83 15.24 -1.30
C LYS A 214 10.62 14.12 -1.99
N THR A 215 11.83 14.41 -2.44
CA THR A 215 12.71 13.45 -3.13
C THR A 215 13.08 12.26 -2.25
N SER A 216 13.48 12.49 -0.99
CA SER A 216 13.84 11.40 -0.07
C SER A 216 12.64 10.53 0.28
N GLN A 217 11.47 11.13 0.49
CA GLN A 217 10.21 10.42 0.74
C GLN A 217 9.83 9.54 -0.46
N GLU A 218 9.94 10.07 -1.68
CA GLU A 218 9.67 9.32 -2.91
C GLU A 218 10.65 8.15 -3.11
N ILE A 219 11.94 8.37 -2.87
CA ILE A 219 12.96 7.32 -3.00
C ILE A 219 12.65 6.12 -2.11
N VAL A 220 12.29 6.35 -0.84
CA VAL A 220 12.03 5.25 0.09
C VAL A 220 10.70 4.56 -0.19
N ALA A 221 9.66 5.30 -0.59
CA ALA A 221 8.39 4.73 -1.01
C ALA A 221 8.57 3.81 -2.23
N ASN A 222 9.28 4.28 -3.26
CA ASN A 222 9.59 3.49 -4.46
C ASN A 222 10.51 2.30 -4.17
N TYR A 223 11.41 2.44 -3.21
CA TYR A 223 12.33 1.35 -2.88
C TYR A 223 11.60 0.12 -2.37
N LEU A 224 10.64 0.30 -1.49
CA LEU A 224 9.94 -0.83 -0.86
C LEU A 224 8.90 -1.48 -1.75
N ILE A 225 8.32 -0.74 -2.70
CA ILE A 225 7.29 -1.29 -3.59
C ILE A 225 7.77 -2.49 -4.42
N LYS A 226 9.09 -2.56 -4.69
CA LYS A 226 9.70 -3.69 -5.40
C LYS A 226 9.61 -5.00 -4.62
N TYR A 227 9.50 -4.94 -3.29
CA TYR A 227 9.40 -6.12 -2.42
C TYR A 227 7.95 -6.59 -2.27
N VAL A 228 6.97 -5.69 -2.43
CA VAL A 228 5.55 -6.05 -2.34
C VAL A 228 5.19 -7.03 -3.46
N GLY A 229 4.91 -8.28 -3.09
CA GLY A 229 4.55 -9.34 -4.03
C GLY A 229 5.72 -9.86 -4.89
N LYS A 230 6.99 -9.56 -4.54
CA LYS A 230 8.16 -10.18 -5.16
C LYS A 230 8.29 -11.65 -4.74
N ASP A 231 7.99 -11.91 -3.49
CA ASP A 231 7.99 -13.26 -2.95
C ASP A 231 6.68 -13.97 -3.32
N THR A 232 6.70 -14.75 -4.40
CA THR A 232 5.58 -15.60 -4.82
C THR A 232 5.33 -16.77 -3.87
N SER A 233 6.29 -17.10 -2.97
CA SER A 233 6.15 -18.12 -1.94
C SER A 233 5.31 -17.64 -0.75
N ILE A 234 5.06 -16.32 -0.63
CA ILE A 234 4.05 -15.81 0.30
C ILE A 234 2.69 -16.28 -0.23
N GLY A 235 2.20 -17.36 0.38
CA GLY A 235 1.07 -18.15 -0.09
C GLY A 235 -0.23 -17.37 -0.31
N TYR A 236 -1.17 -18.04 -0.95
CA TYR A 236 -2.56 -17.60 -1.05
C TYR A 236 -3.09 -17.22 0.33
N ASN A 237 -3.77 -16.07 0.46
CA ASN A 237 -4.29 -15.47 1.70
C ASN A 237 -3.26 -14.97 2.74
N GLN A 238 -1.98 -14.89 2.44
CA GLN A 238 -1.02 -14.26 3.34
C GLN A 238 -0.91 -12.75 3.10
N LYS A 239 -0.72 -12.01 4.20
CA LYS A 239 -0.52 -10.55 4.15
C LYS A 239 0.76 -10.21 3.41
N LYS A 240 0.66 -9.41 2.36
CA LYS A 240 1.79 -8.94 1.54
C LYS A 240 2.50 -7.73 2.18
N TYR A 241 1.85 -7.03 3.09
CA TYR A 241 2.41 -5.94 3.90
C TYR A 241 1.63 -5.79 5.21
N TYR A 242 2.25 -5.14 6.18
CA TYR A 242 1.68 -4.80 7.48
C TYR A 242 1.61 -3.29 7.61
N ARG A 243 0.59 -2.76 8.26
CA ARG A 243 0.43 -1.35 8.50
C ARG A 243 -0.29 -1.06 9.82
N THR A 244 -0.12 0.15 10.34
CA THR A 244 -1.00 0.72 11.37
C THR A 244 -2.27 1.28 10.73
N ASN A 245 -3.33 1.44 11.52
CA ASN A 245 -4.63 1.85 10.99
C ASN A 245 -4.76 3.36 10.77
N ASN A 246 -3.83 4.14 11.31
CA ASN A 246 -3.77 5.61 11.24
C ASN A 246 -2.99 6.14 10.02
N LEU A 247 -2.75 5.31 9.01
CA LEU A 247 -2.16 5.76 7.76
C LEU A 247 -3.19 6.40 6.85
N ASP A 248 -2.82 7.55 6.30
CA ASP A 248 -3.57 8.19 5.22
C ASP A 248 -3.43 7.39 3.93
N PHE A 249 -4.48 7.40 3.13
CA PHE A 249 -4.50 6.68 1.86
C PHE A 249 -4.83 7.62 0.71
N LYS A 250 -4.32 7.33 -0.48
CA LYS A 250 -4.62 8.12 -1.68
C LYS A 250 -6.13 8.22 -1.94
N ASN A 251 -6.58 9.41 -2.29
CA ASN A 251 -7.92 9.58 -2.83
C ASN A 251 -7.91 9.24 -4.33
N LYS A 252 -8.73 8.28 -4.73
CA LYS A 252 -8.84 7.80 -6.11
C LYS A 252 -10.24 8.08 -6.63
N GLU A 253 -10.31 8.78 -7.74
CA GLU A 253 -11.52 9.07 -8.48
C GLU A 253 -11.42 8.51 -9.89
N ALA A 254 -12.47 7.86 -10.38
CA ALA A 254 -12.57 7.38 -11.75
C ALA A 254 -13.75 8.09 -12.40
N VAL A 255 -13.51 8.68 -13.57
CA VAL A 255 -14.50 9.47 -14.30
C VAL A 255 -14.47 9.15 -15.78
N ARG A 256 -15.53 9.48 -16.50
CA ARG A 256 -15.55 9.48 -17.94
C ARG A 256 -15.51 10.91 -18.44
N LEU A 257 -14.47 11.27 -19.19
CA LEU A 257 -14.28 12.57 -19.79
C LEU A 257 -14.43 12.45 -21.31
N THR A 258 -15.03 13.49 -21.92
CA THR A 258 -14.96 13.67 -23.37
C THR A 258 -13.57 14.11 -23.80
N GLU A 259 -13.23 14.00 -25.08
CA GLU A 259 -11.91 14.42 -25.57
C GLU A 259 -11.65 15.92 -25.32
N ASN A 260 -12.69 16.78 -25.45
CA ASN A 260 -12.57 18.20 -25.12
C ASN A 260 -12.24 18.41 -23.63
N GLN A 261 -12.95 17.71 -22.73
CA GLN A 261 -12.69 17.80 -21.29
C GLN A 261 -11.29 17.26 -20.91
N LYS A 262 -10.81 16.21 -21.59
CA LYS A 262 -9.43 15.73 -21.42
C LYS A 262 -8.43 16.79 -21.84
N GLN A 263 -8.66 17.44 -23.00
CA GLN A 263 -7.78 18.47 -23.50
C GLN A 263 -7.77 19.73 -22.62
N GLU A 264 -8.92 20.16 -22.13
CA GLU A 264 -9.04 21.25 -21.16
C GLU A 264 -8.28 20.90 -19.86
N LEU A 265 -8.45 19.67 -19.36
CA LEU A 265 -7.74 19.20 -18.19
C LEU A 265 -6.22 19.19 -18.44
N ILE A 266 -5.74 18.63 -19.56
CA ILE A 266 -4.32 18.62 -19.95
C ILE A 266 -3.76 20.04 -20.01
N ASN A 267 -4.47 20.97 -20.64
CA ASN A 267 -4.05 22.36 -20.75
C ASN A 267 -3.99 23.09 -19.39
N SER A 268 -4.83 22.69 -18.44
CA SER A 268 -4.82 23.21 -17.08
C SER A 268 -3.70 22.63 -16.22
N LEU A 269 -3.14 21.49 -16.62
CA LEU A 269 -2.08 20.81 -15.88
C LEU A 269 -0.73 21.44 -16.19
N LEU A 270 -0.08 22.02 -15.20
CA LEU A 270 1.36 22.33 -15.24
C LEU A 270 2.14 21.02 -15.05
N ALA A 271 1.97 20.08 -15.99
CA ALA A 271 2.52 18.74 -15.86
C ALA A 271 4.04 18.73 -15.90
N VAL A 272 4.66 18.10 -14.91
CA VAL A 272 6.12 18.00 -14.81
C VAL A 272 6.64 16.69 -15.41
N ASN A 273 5.89 15.61 -15.26
CA ASN A 273 6.25 14.29 -15.80
C ASN A 273 5.09 13.65 -16.54
N VAL A 274 5.37 13.25 -17.79
CA VAL A 274 4.42 12.52 -18.63
C VAL A 274 5.02 11.15 -18.95
N LYS A 275 4.24 10.11 -18.76
CA LYS A 275 4.59 8.74 -19.16
C LYS A 275 3.50 8.19 -20.06
N GLU A 276 3.86 7.81 -21.25
CA GLU A 276 2.96 7.14 -22.20
C GLU A 276 3.28 5.66 -22.33
N THR A 277 2.23 4.87 -22.47
CA THR A 277 2.26 3.43 -22.76
C THR A 277 1.25 3.13 -23.87
N ASP A 278 1.22 1.87 -24.35
CA ASP A 278 0.23 1.43 -25.35
C ASP A 278 -1.22 1.57 -24.85
N LYS A 279 -1.43 1.55 -23.54
CA LYS A 279 -2.76 1.50 -22.90
C LYS A 279 -3.22 2.78 -22.25
N PHE A 280 -2.28 3.64 -21.83
CA PHE A 280 -2.62 4.86 -21.08
C PHE A 280 -1.49 5.90 -21.13
N ILE A 281 -1.87 7.15 -20.87
CA ILE A 281 -0.95 8.27 -20.63
C ILE A 281 -1.12 8.72 -19.18
N VAL A 282 -0.02 8.86 -18.44
CA VAL A 282 0.01 9.35 -17.06
C VAL A 282 0.65 10.71 -17.01
N TYR A 283 -0.05 11.67 -16.45
CA TYR A 283 0.47 12.97 -16.06
C TYR A 283 0.67 13.01 -14.55
N ARG A 284 1.89 13.31 -14.10
CA ARG A 284 2.16 13.51 -12.69
C ARG A 284 2.47 14.98 -12.46
N ILE A 285 1.67 15.60 -11.58
CA ILE A 285 1.70 17.02 -11.26
C ILE A 285 2.10 17.14 -9.81
N TYR A 286 3.21 17.80 -9.55
CA TYR A 286 3.67 18.03 -8.18
C TYR A 286 3.08 19.33 -7.65
N ASP A 287 2.57 19.28 -6.42
CA ASP A 287 2.12 20.47 -5.71
C ASP A 287 3.32 21.37 -5.42
N LYS A 288 3.15 22.69 -5.62
CA LYS A 288 4.20 23.70 -5.43
C LYS A 288 4.58 23.84 -3.97
#